data_d329c6e47e41fc5014b4de738dab2a87
#
_entry.id   d329c6e47e41fc5014b4de738dab2a87
#
_cell.length_a   1.000
_cell.length_b   1.000
_cell.length_c   1.000
_cell.angle_alpha   90.00
_cell.angle_beta   90.00
_cell.angle_gamma   90.00
#
_symmetry.space_group_name_H-M   'P 1'
#
loop_
_entity.id
_entity.type
_entity.pdbx_description
1 polymer ?
#
loop_
_entity_poly.entity_id
_entity_poly.type
_entity_poly.pdbx_seq_one_letter_code
_entity_poly.pdbx_strand_id
1 'polypeptide(L)'
;VNIESNIVLSKQAESALRFLEQTLRPSGAVWAVGGSTGLLLQGGSLAAQPRDLDIYADEADAKAVHAALRHYAVDEQEHNETPIYRSLLSHYEIEGVSVELVGAFEVHACASQYVVETRLLLQRAAALAPASGGNARSDSDGKLRLMPLVHELIFNVLRDRPDRYEIAAALCRQTAREAHCRLLEELTARNRFADPVRERLRALLGAEKEEEVPHEG
;
A
#
# COMPACT_ATOMS: atom_id res chain seq x y z
N VAL A 1 23.02 19.96 15.65
CA VAL A 1 22.62 18.59 15.99
C VAL A 1 21.13 18.51 15.67
N ASN A 2 20.79 18.07 14.46
CA ASN A 2 19.39 17.77 14.12
C ASN A 2 19.02 16.49 14.86
N ILE A 3 18.20 16.61 15.87
CA ILE A 3 17.46 15.48 16.43
C ILE A 3 16.32 15.25 15.42
N GLU A 4 16.56 14.35 14.45
CA GLU A 4 15.46 13.77 13.68
C GLU A 4 14.58 13.02 14.70
N SER A 5 13.49 13.64 15.11
CA SER A 5 12.48 13.00 15.93
C SER A 5 11.84 11.91 15.06
N ASN A 6 12.28 10.67 15.25
CA ASN A 6 11.64 9.51 14.65
C ASN A 6 10.18 9.50 15.12
N ILE A 7 9.27 9.84 14.22
CA ILE A 7 7.84 9.78 14.49
C ILE A 7 7.48 8.30 14.70
N VAL A 8 6.99 7.97 15.88
CA VAL A 8 6.49 6.64 16.23
C VAL A 8 4.97 6.68 16.16
N LEU A 9 4.35 5.58 15.77
CA LEU A 9 2.88 5.48 15.72
C LEU A 9 2.26 5.87 17.06
N SER A 10 1.16 6.62 17.03
CA SER A 10 0.45 7.01 18.25
C SER A 10 -0.17 5.80 18.95
N LYS A 11 -0.33 5.87 20.28
CA LYS A 11 -0.97 4.80 21.06
C LYS A 11 -2.40 4.52 20.61
N GLN A 12 -3.13 5.57 20.18
CA GLN A 12 -4.49 5.41 19.65
C GLN A 12 -4.45 4.62 18.33
N ALA A 13 -3.55 4.96 17.39
CA ALA A 13 -3.41 4.24 16.14
C ALA A 13 -2.98 2.77 16.37
N GLU A 14 -2.10 2.50 17.32
CA GLU A 14 -1.76 1.12 17.71
C GLU A 14 -2.97 0.36 18.29
N SER A 15 -3.80 1.03 19.10
CA SER A 15 -5.03 0.45 19.66
C SER A 15 -6.04 0.16 18.56
N ALA A 16 -6.25 1.11 17.63
CA ALA A 16 -7.13 0.96 16.48
C ALA A 16 -6.69 -0.21 15.58
N LEU A 17 -5.39 -0.35 15.31
CA LEU A 17 -4.87 -1.48 14.53
C LEU A 17 -5.13 -2.82 15.21
N ARG A 18 -4.89 -2.94 16.49
CA ARG A 18 -5.20 -4.16 17.25
C ARG A 18 -6.68 -4.48 17.23
N PHE A 19 -7.52 -3.46 17.39
CA PHE A 19 -8.97 -3.60 17.28
C PHE A 19 -9.39 -4.13 15.91
N LEU A 20 -8.86 -3.55 14.82
CA LEU A 20 -9.13 -3.99 13.46
C LEU A 20 -8.73 -5.45 13.24
N GLU A 21 -7.53 -5.85 13.67
CA GLU A 21 -7.07 -7.24 13.55
C GLU A 21 -8.01 -8.22 14.27
N GLN A 22 -8.43 -7.90 15.48
CA GLN A 22 -9.31 -8.76 16.28
C GLN A 22 -10.72 -8.84 15.69
N THR A 23 -11.28 -7.70 15.28
CA THR A 23 -12.66 -7.58 14.78
C THR A 23 -12.80 -8.18 13.38
N LEU A 24 -11.79 -8.02 12.53
CA LEU A 24 -11.84 -8.49 11.14
C LEU A 24 -11.40 -9.95 10.97
N ARG A 25 -10.71 -10.54 11.93
CA ARG A 25 -10.27 -11.94 11.86
C ARG A 25 -11.39 -12.93 11.56
N PRO A 26 -12.58 -12.87 12.22
CA PRO A 26 -13.67 -13.81 11.96
C PRO A 26 -14.27 -13.70 10.56
N SER A 27 -14.15 -12.54 9.90
CA SER A 27 -14.71 -12.34 8.56
C SER A 27 -13.94 -13.11 7.47
N GLY A 28 -12.68 -13.47 7.73
CA GLY A 28 -11.78 -14.05 6.73
C GLY A 28 -11.40 -13.09 5.60
N ALA A 29 -11.78 -11.81 5.68
CA ALA A 29 -11.47 -10.81 4.66
C ALA A 29 -9.97 -10.57 4.56
N VAL A 30 -9.48 -10.36 3.35
CA VAL A 30 -8.11 -9.96 3.07
C VAL A 30 -8.05 -8.46 2.95
N TRP A 31 -7.31 -7.84 3.85
CA TRP A 31 -7.09 -6.40 3.91
C TRP A 31 -5.66 -6.08 4.31
N ALA A 32 -5.21 -4.86 4.06
CA ALA A 32 -3.88 -4.39 4.41
C ALA A 32 -3.89 -2.91 4.78
N VAL A 33 -2.98 -2.52 5.66
CA VAL A 33 -2.73 -1.11 5.98
C VAL A 33 -1.78 -0.51 4.95
N GLY A 34 -2.13 0.65 4.42
CA GLY A 34 -1.31 1.44 3.49
C GLY A 34 -1.18 2.89 3.91
N GLY A 35 -0.98 3.75 2.92
CA GLY A 35 -0.86 5.18 3.12
C GLY A 35 0.28 5.60 4.05
N SER A 36 0.10 6.72 4.74
CA SER A 36 1.11 7.26 5.64
C SER A 36 1.44 6.31 6.80
N THR A 37 0.42 5.65 7.35
CA THR A 37 0.61 4.68 8.42
C THR A 37 1.37 3.44 7.93
N GLY A 38 1.05 2.93 6.74
CA GLY A 38 1.77 1.82 6.11
C GLY A 38 3.24 2.14 5.86
N LEU A 39 3.56 3.34 5.38
CA LEU A 39 4.94 3.81 5.21
C LEU A 39 5.69 3.89 6.55
N LEU A 40 5.06 4.46 7.59
CA LEU A 40 5.65 4.59 8.92
C LEU A 40 5.98 3.21 9.53
N LEU A 41 5.05 2.25 9.44
CA LEU A 41 5.22 0.89 9.95
C LEU A 41 6.32 0.10 9.20
N GLN A 42 6.65 0.51 7.99
CA GLN A 42 7.75 -0.06 7.20
C GLN A 42 9.08 0.70 7.38
N GLY A 43 9.16 1.60 8.35
CA GLY A 43 10.38 2.33 8.69
C GLY A 43 10.54 3.67 7.95
N GLY A 44 9.49 4.17 7.32
CA GLY A 44 9.49 5.49 6.69
C GLY A 44 9.56 6.62 7.70
N SER A 45 10.39 7.62 7.45
CA SER A 45 10.44 8.85 8.25
C SER A 45 9.47 9.88 7.66
N LEU A 46 8.44 10.24 8.42
CA LEU A 46 7.41 11.19 8.01
C LEU A 46 7.63 12.54 8.70
N ALA A 47 7.22 13.63 8.05
CA ALA A 47 7.28 14.98 8.63
C ALA A 47 6.22 15.24 9.72
N ALA A 48 5.14 14.45 9.74
CA ALA A 48 4.04 14.57 10.70
C ALA A 48 3.40 13.19 10.95
N GLN A 49 2.72 13.06 12.09
CA GLN A 49 1.90 11.88 12.40
C GLN A 49 0.84 11.65 11.32
N PRO A 50 0.57 10.40 10.94
CA PRO A 50 -0.64 10.06 10.17
C PRO A 50 -1.88 10.58 10.87
N ARG A 51 -2.84 11.11 10.10
CA ARG A 51 -4.11 11.63 10.64
C ARG A 51 -5.18 10.56 10.70
N ASP A 52 -5.04 9.55 9.85
CA ASP A 52 -5.99 8.50 9.57
C ASP A 52 -5.25 7.16 9.35
N LEU A 53 -6.03 6.09 9.36
CA LEU A 53 -5.58 4.77 8.99
C LEU A 53 -6.24 4.38 7.66
N ASP A 54 -5.44 4.30 6.60
CA ASP A 54 -5.90 3.79 5.31
C ASP A 54 -5.82 2.26 5.30
N ILE A 55 -6.94 1.58 5.07
CA ILE A 55 -6.98 0.13 4.87
C ILE A 55 -7.52 -0.19 3.47
N TYR A 56 -6.86 -1.11 2.79
CA TYR A 56 -7.14 -1.50 1.41
C TYR A 56 -7.66 -2.91 1.33
N ALA A 57 -8.63 -3.14 0.44
CA ALA A 57 -9.17 -4.46 0.17
C ALA A 57 -9.70 -4.55 -1.26
N ASP A 58 -9.75 -5.76 -1.82
CA ASP A 58 -10.50 -5.99 -3.05
C ASP A 58 -12.01 -5.88 -2.78
N GLU A 59 -12.83 -5.67 -3.78
CA GLU A 59 -14.25 -5.32 -3.63
C GLU A 59 -15.03 -6.26 -2.69
N ALA A 60 -14.89 -7.57 -2.88
CA ALA A 60 -15.59 -8.56 -2.05
C ALA A 60 -15.15 -8.52 -0.59
N ASP A 61 -13.83 -8.34 -0.37
CA ASP A 61 -13.26 -8.20 0.96
C ASP A 61 -13.66 -6.88 1.61
N ALA A 62 -13.70 -5.79 0.86
CA ALA A 62 -14.15 -4.49 1.36
C ALA A 62 -15.59 -4.54 1.86
N LYS A 63 -16.49 -5.24 1.15
CA LYS A 63 -17.86 -5.49 1.61
C LYS A 63 -17.90 -6.30 2.91
N ALA A 64 -17.05 -7.32 3.03
CA ALA A 64 -16.97 -8.13 4.24
C ALA A 64 -16.37 -7.34 5.43
N VAL A 65 -15.35 -6.51 5.18
CA VAL A 65 -14.78 -5.59 6.18
C VAL A 65 -15.84 -4.60 6.65
N HIS A 66 -16.57 -3.96 5.71
CA HIS A 66 -17.63 -3.02 6.07
C HIS A 66 -18.72 -3.68 6.92
N ALA A 67 -19.17 -4.87 6.56
CA ALA A 67 -20.16 -5.61 7.34
C ALA A 67 -19.70 -5.88 8.77
N ALA A 68 -18.41 -6.21 8.96
CA ALA A 68 -17.83 -6.45 10.28
C ALA A 68 -17.65 -5.17 11.12
N LEU A 69 -17.39 -4.04 10.45
CA LEU A 69 -17.15 -2.73 11.09
C LEU A 69 -18.39 -1.82 11.13
N ARG A 70 -19.56 -2.29 10.70
CA ARG A 70 -20.76 -1.46 10.50
C ARG A 70 -21.16 -0.61 11.71
N HIS A 71 -20.94 -1.11 12.91
CA HIS A 71 -21.27 -0.38 14.17
C HIS A 71 -20.34 0.81 14.43
N TYR A 72 -19.21 0.90 13.75
CA TYR A 72 -18.21 1.95 13.87
C TYR A 72 -18.21 2.89 12.65
N ALA A 73 -19.07 2.59 11.66
CA ALA A 73 -19.16 3.37 10.44
C ALA A 73 -19.74 4.76 10.72
N VAL A 74 -19.13 5.79 10.14
CA VAL A 74 -19.58 7.18 10.19
C VAL A 74 -20.33 7.58 8.93
N ASP A 75 -20.25 6.74 7.90
CA ASP A 75 -21.01 6.86 6.63
C ASP A 75 -21.37 5.47 6.07
N GLU A 76 -22.18 5.47 5.00
CA GLU A 76 -22.46 4.24 4.25
C GLU A 76 -21.32 3.94 3.27
N GLN A 77 -21.10 2.64 2.99
CA GLN A 77 -20.13 2.25 1.97
C GLN A 77 -20.69 2.53 0.57
N GLU A 78 -20.03 3.41 -0.16
CA GLU A 78 -20.48 3.85 -1.48
C GLU A 78 -19.37 3.83 -2.52
N HIS A 79 -19.75 3.68 -3.79
CA HIS A 79 -18.83 3.93 -4.89
C HIS A 79 -18.52 5.43 -4.97
N ASN A 80 -17.25 5.75 -4.80
CA ASN A 80 -16.74 7.11 -4.89
C ASN A 80 -15.92 7.27 -6.18
N GLU A 81 -16.22 8.32 -6.93
CA GLU A 81 -15.48 8.69 -8.14
C GLU A 81 -15.05 10.15 -8.07
N THR A 82 -13.77 10.39 -8.23
CA THR A 82 -13.15 11.69 -8.36
C THR A 82 -12.48 11.78 -9.74
N PRO A 83 -11.94 12.93 -10.15
CA PRO A 83 -11.19 13.02 -11.41
C PRO A 83 -10.04 12.03 -11.54
N ILE A 84 -9.46 11.57 -10.42
CA ILE A 84 -8.28 10.69 -10.44
C ILE A 84 -8.46 9.38 -9.66
N TYR A 85 -9.55 9.19 -8.92
CA TYR A 85 -9.77 7.98 -8.12
C TYR A 85 -11.13 7.37 -8.37
N ARG A 86 -11.18 6.04 -8.32
CA ARG A 86 -12.40 5.25 -8.16
C ARG A 86 -12.20 4.28 -7.02
N SER A 87 -13.19 4.17 -6.14
CA SER A 87 -13.12 3.24 -5.01
C SER A 87 -14.50 2.91 -4.47
N LEU A 88 -14.59 1.81 -3.75
CA LEU A 88 -15.69 1.53 -2.83
C LEU A 88 -15.25 2.02 -1.46
N LEU A 89 -15.76 3.18 -1.02
CA LEU A 89 -15.25 3.96 0.10
C LEU A 89 -16.19 3.89 1.30
N SER A 90 -15.63 3.82 2.49
CA SER A 90 -16.34 3.99 3.76
C SER A 90 -15.39 4.42 4.86
N HIS A 91 -15.91 5.14 5.86
CA HIS A 91 -15.14 5.67 6.96
C HIS A 91 -15.68 5.16 8.30
N TYR A 92 -14.77 5.07 9.27
CA TYR A 92 -15.07 4.56 10.61
C TYR A 92 -14.36 5.41 11.65
N GLU A 93 -14.92 5.46 12.86
CA GLU A 93 -14.27 5.99 14.05
C GLU A 93 -13.95 4.83 15.00
N ILE A 94 -12.66 4.53 15.17
CA ILE A 94 -12.19 3.38 15.94
C ILE A 94 -11.11 3.83 16.93
N GLU A 95 -11.34 3.67 18.22
CA GLU A 95 -10.39 4.06 19.28
C GLU A 95 -9.97 5.54 19.19
N GLY A 96 -10.88 6.41 18.73
CA GLY A 96 -10.59 7.83 18.51
C GLY A 96 -9.71 8.13 17.30
N VAL A 97 -9.63 7.19 16.35
CA VAL A 97 -8.89 7.32 15.10
C VAL A 97 -9.83 7.16 13.93
N SER A 98 -9.74 8.07 12.96
CA SER A 98 -10.42 7.95 11.67
C SER A 98 -9.77 6.82 10.86
N VAL A 99 -10.59 5.86 10.40
CA VAL A 99 -10.18 4.76 9.54
C VAL A 99 -10.90 4.89 8.20
N GLU A 100 -10.15 4.88 7.11
CA GLU A 100 -10.67 4.89 5.74
C GLU A 100 -10.49 3.51 5.12
N LEU A 101 -11.60 2.88 4.69
CA LEU A 101 -11.58 1.65 3.90
C LEU A 101 -11.68 1.99 2.42
N VAL A 102 -10.62 1.69 1.70
CA VAL A 102 -10.51 1.91 0.26
C VAL A 102 -10.62 0.57 -0.46
N GLY A 103 -11.82 0.22 -0.89
CA GLY A 103 -12.12 -1.00 -1.63
C GLY A 103 -12.05 -0.80 -3.14
N ALA A 104 -11.70 -1.84 -3.91
CA ALA A 104 -11.69 -1.81 -5.38
C ALA A 104 -11.02 -0.54 -5.95
N PHE A 105 -9.86 -0.21 -5.44
CA PHE A 105 -9.21 1.08 -5.70
C PHE A 105 -8.57 1.16 -7.08
N GLU A 106 -8.86 2.26 -7.78
CA GLU A 106 -8.23 2.61 -9.05
C GLU A 106 -7.72 4.05 -9.03
N VAL A 107 -6.57 4.27 -9.67
CA VAL A 107 -5.98 5.61 -9.87
C VAL A 107 -5.89 5.92 -11.36
N HIS A 108 -6.46 7.03 -11.76
CA HIS A 108 -6.47 7.53 -13.15
C HIS A 108 -5.76 8.88 -13.20
N ALA A 109 -4.46 8.89 -13.42
CA ALA A 109 -3.67 10.12 -13.42
C ALA A 109 -2.48 10.01 -14.38
N CYS A 110 -1.94 11.14 -14.83
CA CYS A 110 -0.75 11.19 -15.71
C CYS A 110 -0.87 10.28 -16.95
N ALA A 111 -2.02 10.28 -17.62
CA ALA A 111 -2.35 9.39 -18.76
C ALA A 111 -2.17 7.89 -18.45
N SER A 112 -2.26 7.53 -17.18
CA SER A 112 -2.06 6.17 -16.67
C SER A 112 -3.30 5.69 -15.90
N GLN A 113 -3.45 4.37 -15.80
CA GLN A 113 -4.45 3.71 -14.98
C GLN A 113 -3.76 2.63 -14.16
N TYR A 114 -3.96 2.68 -12.86
CA TYR A 114 -3.46 1.71 -11.90
C TYR A 114 -4.62 1.11 -11.10
N VAL A 115 -4.87 -0.18 -11.28
CA VAL A 115 -5.86 -0.97 -10.54
C VAL A 115 -5.15 -1.65 -9.38
N VAL A 116 -5.64 -1.44 -8.17
CA VAL A 116 -5.05 -1.97 -6.94
C VAL A 116 -5.69 -3.31 -6.62
N GLU A 117 -4.97 -4.39 -6.89
CA GLU A 117 -5.37 -5.76 -6.57
C GLU A 117 -4.72 -6.17 -5.23
N THR A 118 -5.40 -5.88 -4.12
CA THR A 118 -4.84 -6.05 -2.76
C THR A 118 -4.38 -7.48 -2.49
N ARG A 119 -5.17 -8.48 -2.86
CA ARG A 119 -4.81 -9.90 -2.69
C ARG A 119 -3.56 -10.27 -3.47
N LEU A 120 -3.47 -9.84 -4.74
CA LEU A 120 -2.29 -10.06 -5.57
C LEU A 120 -1.05 -9.42 -4.96
N LEU A 121 -1.16 -8.15 -4.57
CA LEU A 121 -0.06 -7.39 -3.97
C LEU A 121 0.49 -8.09 -2.71
N LEU A 122 -0.39 -8.56 -1.82
CA LEU A 122 0.01 -9.29 -0.62
C LEU A 122 0.65 -10.64 -0.92
N GLN A 123 0.13 -11.40 -1.89
CA GLN A 123 0.73 -12.65 -2.34
C GLN A 123 2.14 -12.44 -2.91
N ARG A 124 2.35 -11.40 -3.71
CA ARG A 124 3.67 -11.07 -4.25
C ARG A 124 4.64 -10.60 -3.19
N ALA A 125 4.19 -9.75 -2.26
CA ALA A 125 5.02 -9.31 -1.14
C ALA A 125 5.49 -10.47 -0.27
N ALA A 126 4.63 -11.43 0.01
CA ALA A 126 4.99 -12.63 0.77
C ALA A 126 6.03 -13.51 0.02
N ALA A 127 5.90 -13.63 -1.31
CA ALA A 127 6.86 -14.38 -2.14
C ALA A 127 8.23 -13.70 -2.26
N LEU A 128 8.30 -12.39 -2.02
CA LEU A 128 9.52 -11.59 -2.10
C LEU A 128 10.26 -11.48 -0.76
N ALA A 129 9.62 -11.86 0.34
CA ALA A 129 10.27 -11.90 1.64
C ALA A 129 11.46 -12.89 1.59
N PRO A 130 12.64 -12.51 2.08
CA PRO A 130 13.77 -13.45 2.12
C PRO A 130 13.34 -14.68 2.91
N ALA A 131 13.67 -15.86 2.39
CA ALA A 131 13.52 -17.13 3.11
C ALA A 131 14.49 -17.14 4.29
N SER A 132 14.21 -16.34 5.32
CA SER A 132 14.90 -16.40 6.59
C SER A 132 14.54 -17.75 7.21
N GLY A 133 15.54 -18.61 7.33
CA GLY A 133 15.42 -19.98 7.81
C GLY A 133 14.66 -20.08 9.12
N GLY A 134 13.47 -20.60 9.06
CA GLY A 134 12.61 -20.83 10.19
C GLY A 134 11.16 -20.84 9.71
N ASN A 135 10.64 -22.03 9.41
CA ASN A 135 9.25 -22.37 9.18
C ASN A 135 8.42 -21.27 8.50
N ALA A 136 8.15 -21.43 7.22
CA ALA A 136 7.04 -20.78 6.54
C ALA A 136 5.75 -21.13 7.32
N ARG A 137 5.44 -20.33 8.33
CA ARG A 137 4.18 -20.40 9.05
C ARG A 137 3.12 -19.83 8.12
N SER A 138 2.17 -20.68 7.79
CA SER A 138 0.95 -20.36 7.05
C SER A 138 0.33 -19.05 7.52
N ASP A 139 -0.39 -18.37 6.62
CA ASP A 139 -1.15 -17.11 6.77
C ASP A 139 -2.13 -17.01 7.96
N SER A 140 -2.06 -17.90 8.94
CA SER A 140 -2.97 -17.99 10.09
C SER A 140 -2.47 -17.33 11.38
N ASP A 141 -1.30 -16.71 11.39
CA ASP A 141 -0.69 -16.22 12.62
C ASP A 141 -0.75 -14.69 12.71
N GLY A 142 -1.97 -14.12 12.77
CA GLY A 142 -2.28 -12.79 13.34
C GLY A 142 -1.33 -11.61 13.06
N LYS A 143 -0.57 -11.63 11.98
CA LYS A 143 0.37 -10.56 11.65
C LYS A 143 -0.33 -9.51 10.77
N LEU A 144 -0.26 -8.25 11.18
CA LEU A 144 -0.73 -7.10 10.43
C LEU A 144 -0.14 -7.13 8.99
N ARG A 145 -1.00 -7.06 7.98
CA ARG A 145 -0.58 -6.99 6.58
C ARG A 145 -0.40 -5.53 6.19
N LEU A 146 0.70 -5.24 5.50
CA LEU A 146 1.01 -3.91 5.00
C LEU A 146 0.98 -3.92 3.47
N MET A 147 0.48 -2.84 2.87
CA MET A 147 0.60 -2.64 1.43
C MET A 147 2.06 -2.61 1.02
N PRO A 148 2.48 -3.30 -0.07
CA PRO A 148 3.86 -3.30 -0.50
C PRO A 148 4.36 -1.88 -0.81
N LEU A 149 5.63 -1.60 -0.50
CA LEU A 149 6.27 -0.30 -0.77
C LEU A 149 6.18 0.12 -2.25
N VAL A 150 6.17 -0.84 -3.17
CA VAL A 150 6.00 -0.56 -4.61
C VAL A 150 4.60 -0.01 -4.91
N HIS A 151 3.55 -0.47 -4.22
CA HIS A 151 2.23 0.14 -4.32
C HIS A 151 2.27 1.59 -3.87
N GLU A 152 2.84 1.87 -2.70
CA GLU A 152 2.98 3.22 -2.18
C GLU A 152 3.79 4.12 -3.11
N LEU A 153 4.84 3.58 -3.74
CA LEU A 153 5.63 4.29 -4.74
C LEU A 153 4.80 4.68 -5.96
N ILE A 154 4.12 3.71 -6.60
CA ILE A 154 3.28 3.94 -7.78
C ILE A 154 2.18 4.96 -7.46
N PHE A 155 1.43 4.72 -6.39
CA PHE A 155 0.32 5.57 -5.98
C PHE A 155 0.76 7.02 -5.75
N ASN A 156 1.86 7.22 -5.03
CA ASN A 156 2.35 8.56 -4.72
C ASN A 156 3.03 9.25 -5.92
N VAL A 157 3.61 8.53 -6.86
CA VAL A 157 4.09 9.09 -8.14
C VAL A 157 2.91 9.58 -8.99
N LEU A 158 1.83 8.78 -9.10
CA LEU A 158 0.66 9.15 -9.89
C LEU A 158 -0.06 10.40 -9.37
N ARG A 159 -0.06 10.63 -8.06
CA ARG A 159 -0.67 11.81 -7.44
C ARG A 159 0.30 12.96 -7.15
N ASP A 160 1.52 12.87 -7.68
CA ASP A 160 2.62 13.85 -7.53
C ASP A 160 2.88 14.26 -6.07
N ARG A 161 3.11 13.26 -5.20
CA ARG A 161 3.46 13.45 -3.79
C ARG A 161 4.92 13.07 -3.51
N PRO A 162 5.88 13.99 -3.83
CA PRO A 162 7.30 13.73 -3.62
C PRO A 162 7.65 13.43 -2.16
N ASP A 163 6.98 14.07 -1.24
CA ASP A 163 7.12 13.83 0.20
C ASP A 163 6.76 12.41 0.65
N ARG A 164 6.17 11.60 -0.22
CA ARG A 164 5.79 10.19 0.00
C ARG A 164 6.54 9.24 -0.92
N TYR A 165 6.57 9.51 -2.24
CA TYR A 165 7.22 8.57 -3.15
C TYR A 165 8.74 8.51 -2.97
N GLU A 166 9.39 9.58 -2.51
CA GLU A 166 10.83 9.55 -2.20
C GLU A 166 11.14 8.65 -1.00
N ILE A 167 10.28 8.70 0.03
CA ILE A 167 10.37 7.78 1.18
C ILE A 167 10.17 6.33 0.73
N ALA A 168 9.11 6.04 -0.02
CA ALA A 168 8.83 4.70 -0.52
C ALA A 168 9.97 4.16 -1.40
N ALA A 169 10.50 4.99 -2.31
CA ALA A 169 11.63 4.64 -3.16
C ALA A 169 12.90 4.36 -2.35
N ALA A 170 13.21 5.18 -1.35
CA ALA A 170 14.37 4.98 -0.47
C ALA A 170 14.25 3.65 0.27
N LEU A 171 13.10 3.35 0.86
CA LEU A 171 12.85 2.08 1.55
C LEU A 171 12.96 0.88 0.59
N CYS A 172 12.42 0.97 -0.62
CA CYS A 172 12.55 -0.07 -1.63
C CYS A 172 14.03 -0.37 -1.95
N ARG A 173 14.85 0.68 -2.11
CA ARG A 173 16.29 0.51 -2.40
C ARG A 173 17.07 -0.05 -1.22
N GLN A 174 16.69 0.29 0.01
CA GLN A 174 17.39 -0.11 1.24
C GLN A 174 17.06 -1.54 1.68
N THR A 175 15.90 -2.05 1.32
CA THR A 175 15.43 -3.37 1.79
C THR A 175 15.70 -4.46 0.76
N ALA A 176 14.81 -4.68 -0.18
CA ALA A 176 14.88 -5.77 -1.15
C ALA A 176 14.74 -5.23 -2.59
N ARG A 177 15.68 -4.36 -3.02
CA ARG A 177 15.61 -3.61 -4.28
C ARG A 177 15.22 -4.48 -5.48
N GLU A 178 15.91 -5.60 -5.71
CA GLU A 178 15.62 -6.48 -6.85
C GLU A 178 14.21 -7.05 -6.83
N ALA A 179 13.74 -7.40 -5.63
CA ALA A 179 12.38 -7.89 -5.45
C ALA A 179 11.35 -6.80 -5.76
N HIS A 180 11.62 -5.58 -5.31
CA HIS A 180 10.77 -4.43 -5.61
C HIS A 180 10.79 -4.07 -7.09
N CYS A 181 11.94 -4.17 -7.78
CA CYS A 181 12.03 -3.98 -9.23
C CYS A 181 11.18 -5.03 -9.97
N ARG A 182 11.29 -6.32 -9.61
CA ARG A 182 10.47 -7.38 -10.23
C ARG A 182 8.97 -7.13 -10.03
N LEU A 183 8.56 -6.73 -8.82
CA LEU A 183 7.15 -6.39 -8.56
C LEU A 183 6.71 -5.17 -9.38
N LEU A 184 7.55 -4.14 -9.50
CA LEU A 184 7.25 -2.98 -10.33
C LEU A 184 7.04 -3.38 -11.79
N GLU A 185 7.90 -4.22 -12.37
CA GLU A 185 7.75 -4.69 -13.76
C GLU A 185 6.46 -5.53 -13.92
N GLU A 186 6.13 -6.40 -12.97
CA GLU A 186 4.86 -7.14 -13.00
C GLU A 186 3.66 -6.18 -12.98
N LEU A 187 3.64 -5.19 -12.09
CA LEU A 187 2.55 -4.23 -11.98
C LEU A 187 2.45 -3.32 -13.21
N THR A 188 3.57 -2.93 -13.79
CA THR A 188 3.58 -2.12 -15.04
C THR A 188 3.11 -2.90 -16.25
N ALA A 189 3.33 -4.22 -16.29
CA ALA A 189 2.79 -5.08 -17.33
C ALA A 189 1.28 -5.35 -17.20
N ARG A 190 0.76 -5.35 -15.98
CA ARG A 190 -0.67 -5.59 -15.68
C ARG A 190 -1.53 -4.35 -15.81
N ASN A 191 -0.94 -3.17 -15.76
CA ASN A 191 -1.63 -1.90 -15.74
C ASN A 191 -1.20 -1.02 -16.94
N ARG A 192 -1.92 0.06 -17.16
CA ARG A 192 -1.59 1.01 -18.23
C ARG A 192 -0.87 2.22 -17.64
N PHE A 193 0.43 2.31 -17.89
CA PHE A 193 1.23 3.47 -17.51
C PHE A 193 1.79 4.17 -18.74
N ALA A 194 1.73 5.50 -18.76
CA ALA A 194 2.43 6.31 -19.75
C ALA A 194 3.95 6.16 -19.60
N ASP A 195 4.70 6.27 -20.70
CA ASP A 195 6.16 6.12 -20.69
C ASP A 195 6.87 7.02 -19.68
N PRO A 196 6.53 8.31 -19.53
CA PRO A 196 7.17 9.15 -18.52
C PRO A 196 6.97 8.65 -17.08
N VAL A 197 5.80 8.05 -16.78
CA VAL A 197 5.54 7.48 -15.46
C VAL A 197 6.39 6.22 -15.25
N ARG A 198 6.46 5.33 -16.23
CA ARG A 198 7.30 4.12 -16.18
C ARG A 198 8.77 4.47 -15.98
N GLU A 199 9.28 5.42 -16.77
CA GLU A 199 10.67 5.89 -16.65
C GLU A 199 10.96 6.47 -15.26
N ARG A 200 10.05 7.30 -14.73
CA ARG A 200 10.18 7.87 -13.39
C ARG A 200 10.21 6.79 -12.30
N LEU A 201 9.30 5.82 -12.35
CA LEU A 201 9.25 4.72 -11.39
C LEU A 201 10.53 3.89 -11.41
N ARG A 202 11.06 3.55 -12.61
CA ARG A 202 12.33 2.82 -12.75
C ARG A 202 13.50 3.63 -12.22
N ALA A 203 13.59 4.91 -12.57
CA ALA A 203 14.65 5.80 -12.09
C ALA A 203 14.65 5.91 -10.56
N LEU A 204 13.48 6.02 -9.92
CA LEU A 204 13.34 6.09 -8.46
C LEU A 204 13.84 4.81 -7.76
N LEU A 205 13.68 3.65 -8.37
CA LEU A 205 14.23 2.38 -7.86
C LEU A 205 15.70 2.16 -8.26
N GLY A 206 16.27 3.02 -9.12
CA GLY A 206 17.62 2.85 -9.67
C GLY A 206 17.70 1.61 -10.57
N ALA A 207 16.62 1.21 -11.23
CA ALA A 207 16.65 0.21 -12.29
C ALA A 207 17.23 0.89 -13.54
N GLU A 208 18.42 0.44 -13.96
CA GLU A 208 19.00 0.87 -15.22
C GLU A 208 18.14 0.35 -16.38
N LYS A 209 18.08 1.11 -17.50
CA LYS A 209 17.52 0.57 -18.74
C LYS A 209 18.39 -0.62 -19.13
N GLU A 210 17.80 -1.80 -19.32
CA GLU A 210 18.46 -2.83 -20.10
C GLU A 210 18.73 -2.21 -21.48
N GLU A 211 20.00 -1.90 -21.78
CA GLU A 211 20.41 -1.54 -23.14
C GLU A 211 20.07 -2.75 -24.03
N GLU A 212 19.12 -2.58 -24.93
CA GLU A 212 18.91 -3.52 -26.02
C GLU A 212 20.26 -3.63 -26.76
N VAL A 213 20.96 -4.73 -26.52
CA VAL A 213 22.14 -5.08 -27.32
C VAL A 213 21.64 -5.30 -28.74
N PRO A 214 22.05 -4.46 -29.74
CA PRO A 214 21.64 -4.68 -31.08
C PRO A 214 22.17 -6.05 -31.52
N HIS A 215 21.29 -6.97 -31.88
CA HIS A 215 21.67 -8.18 -32.58
C HIS A 215 22.16 -7.73 -33.96
N GLU A 216 23.48 -7.58 -34.08
CA GLU A 216 24.11 -7.57 -35.41
C GLU A 216 23.85 -8.93 -36.05
N GLY A 217 23.02 -8.92 -37.12
CA GLY A 217 22.77 -10.04 -38.02
C GLY A 217 23.77 -10.05 -39.17
#